data_220b69b63563559290372f6cf33dfa65
#
_entry.id   220b69b63563559290372f6cf33dfa65
#
_cell.length_a   1.000
_cell.length_b   1.000
_cell.length_c   1.000
_cell.angle_alpha   90.00
_cell.angle_beta   90.00
_cell.angle_gamma   90.00
#
_symmetry.space_group_name_H-M   'P 1'
#
loop_
_entity.id
_entity.type
_entity.pdbx_description
1 polymer ?
#
loop_
_entity_poly.entity_id
_entity_poly.type
_entity_poly.pdbx_seq_one_letter_code
_entity_poly.pdbx_strand_id
1 'polypeptide(L)'
;GLHPVVIDEGQRAGGQIYRRPPAGFTRTAKQLYGPEAAKAGALHALFDRLAEEGRLTHCAASSVIAVQEGRLHVLGESGVQVISYDRLILATGASDRVAPVPGWQSAGVYSLGAAQIALKAQGVALGRRIVLMGSGPLLTLVGAQLVKAGADVAAVLDTSSWRQQMRGLWG
;
A
#
# COMPACT_ATOMS: atom_id res chain seq x y z
N GLY A 1 -20.15 22.29 -7.18
CA GLY A 1 -19.55 21.37 -6.21
C GLY A 1 -18.06 21.15 -6.49
N LEU A 2 -17.34 20.51 -5.58
CA LEU A 2 -15.95 20.14 -5.80
C LEU A 2 -15.87 18.98 -6.81
N HIS A 3 -14.87 19.01 -7.69
CA HIS A 3 -14.56 17.92 -8.59
C HIS A 3 -13.11 17.45 -8.32
N PRO A 4 -12.92 16.46 -7.45
CA PRO A 4 -11.59 15.97 -7.11
C PRO A 4 -10.98 15.16 -8.27
N VAL A 5 -9.68 15.37 -8.51
CA VAL A 5 -8.85 14.53 -9.36
C VAL A 5 -7.93 13.72 -8.45
N VAL A 6 -8.03 12.40 -8.51
CA VAL A 6 -7.20 11.47 -7.75
C VAL A 6 -6.15 10.88 -8.69
N ILE A 7 -4.88 11.13 -8.39
CA ILE A 7 -3.74 10.61 -9.14
C ILE A 7 -3.13 9.48 -8.29
N ASP A 8 -3.05 8.29 -8.84
CA ASP A 8 -2.58 7.09 -8.13
C ASP A 8 -1.65 6.27 -9.06
N GLU A 9 -0.49 5.90 -8.54
CA GLU A 9 0.42 4.97 -9.25
C GLU A 9 -0.18 3.57 -9.41
N GLY A 10 -1.12 3.21 -8.54
CA GLY A 10 -1.85 1.95 -8.62
C GLY A 10 -2.90 1.97 -9.74
N GLN A 11 -3.18 0.80 -10.28
CA GLN A 11 -4.27 0.58 -11.26
C GLN A 11 -5.66 0.79 -10.64
N ARG A 12 -5.80 0.65 -9.32
CA ARG A 12 -7.05 0.73 -8.59
C ARG A 12 -6.87 1.50 -7.29
N ALA A 13 -7.85 2.32 -6.95
CA ALA A 13 -7.90 3.02 -5.67
C ALA A 13 -7.92 2.04 -4.47
N GLY A 14 -7.31 2.46 -3.37
CA GLY A 14 -7.22 1.67 -2.12
C GLY A 14 -5.85 1.77 -1.44
N GLY A 15 -4.86 2.29 -2.15
CA GLY A 15 -3.49 2.48 -1.66
C GLY A 15 -2.88 1.18 -1.13
N GLN A 16 -2.07 1.27 -0.07
CA GLN A 16 -1.45 0.09 0.54
C GLN A 16 -2.36 -0.60 1.56
N ILE A 17 -3.20 0.14 2.26
CA ILE A 17 -4.02 -0.39 3.37
C ILE A 17 -5.17 -1.24 2.81
N TYR A 18 -5.94 -0.67 1.88
CA TYR A 18 -7.12 -1.34 1.28
C TYR A 18 -6.85 -1.69 -0.18
N ARG A 19 -5.63 -2.16 -0.48
CA ARG A 19 -5.23 -2.55 -1.83
C ARG A 19 -6.16 -3.64 -2.36
N ARG A 20 -6.71 -3.39 -3.54
CA ARG A 20 -7.62 -4.33 -4.21
C ARG A 20 -6.83 -5.47 -4.82
N PRO A 21 -7.29 -6.72 -4.66
CA PRO A 21 -6.67 -7.88 -5.29
C PRO A 21 -6.93 -7.88 -6.81
N PRO A 22 -6.17 -8.67 -7.58
CA PRO A 22 -6.43 -8.87 -9.01
C PRO A 22 -7.82 -9.50 -9.24
N ALA A 23 -8.31 -9.35 -10.46
CA ALA A 23 -9.56 -10.01 -10.86
C ALA A 23 -9.45 -11.54 -10.71
N GLY A 24 -10.51 -12.19 -10.24
CA GLY A 24 -10.53 -13.65 -10.02
C GLY A 24 -9.80 -14.14 -8.77
N PHE A 25 -9.32 -13.23 -7.91
CA PHE A 25 -8.67 -13.61 -6.66
C PHE A 25 -9.68 -14.20 -5.67
N THR A 26 -9.39 -15.38 -5.15
CA THR A 26 -10.35 -16.19 -4.37
C THR A 26 -10.45 -15.82 -2.90
N ARG A 27 -9.52 -15.01 -2.34
CA ARG A 27 -9.59 -14.61 -0.93
C ARG A 27 -10.69 -13.57 -0.71
N THR A 28 -11.47 -13.78 0.34
CA THR A 28 -12.54 -12.87 0.74
C THR A 28 -11.97 -11.55 1.30
N ALA A 29 -12.77 -10.47 1.29
CA ALA A 29 -12.42 -9.20 1.92
C ALA A 29 -12.03 -9.38 3.40
N LYS A 30 -12.68 -10.28 4.14
CA LYS A 30 -12.35 -10.59 5.53
C LYS A 30 -10.96 -11.22 5.68
N GLN A 31 -10.54 -12.05 4.74
CA GLN A 31 -9.19 -12.64 4.74
C GLN A 31 -8.11 -11.61 4.40
N LEU A 32 -8.43 -10.62 3.53
CA LEU A 32 -7.50 -9.59 3.09
C LEU A 32 -7.35 -8.44 4.10
N TYR A 33 -8.48 -7.97 4.65
CA TYR A 33 -8.53 -6.75 5.46
C TYR A 33 -8.91 -7.01 6.93
N GLY A 34 -9.22 -8.26 7.29
CA GLY A 34 -9.58 -8.62 8.67
C GLY A 34 -10.81 -7.85 9.17
N PRO A 35 -10.74 -7.22 10.36
CA PRO A 35 -11.86 -6.45 10.93
C PRO A 35 -12.24 -5.22 10.10
N GLU A 36 -11.33 -4.70 9.27
CA GLU A 36 -11.55 -3.52 8.43
C GLU A 36 -12.27 -3.84 7.11
N ALA A 37 -12.66 -5.09 6.87
CA ALA A 37 -13.26 -5.53 5.59
C ALA A 37 -14.50 -4.72 5.18
N ALA A 38 -15.39 -4.42 6.13
CA ALA A 38 -16.60 -3.63 5.86
C ALA A 38 -16.24 -2.20 5.46
N LYS A 39 -15.29 -1.58 6.16
CA LYS A 39 -14.81 -0.22 5.86
C LYS A 39 -14.10 -0.15 4.51
N ALA A 40 -13.24 -1.13 4.20
CA ALA A 40 -12.60 -1.25 2.90
C ALA A 40 -13.64 -1.33 1.78
N GLY A 41 -14.63 -2.21 1.92
CA GLY A 41 -15.72 -2.37 0.95
C GLY A 41 -16.53 -1.09 0.75
N ALA A 42 -16.89 -0.40 1.84
CA ALA A 42 -17.62 0.86 1.77
C ALA A 42 -16.85 1.98 1.03
N LEU A 43 -15.54 2.10 1.33
CA LEU A 43 -14.68 3.08 0.66
C LEU A 43 -14.48 2.77 -0.82
N HIS A 44 -14.30 1.49 -1.18
CA HIS A 44 -14.20 1.07 -2.58
C HIS A 44 -15.48 1.38 -3.34
N ALA A 45 -16.65 1.01 -2.79
CA ALA A 45 -17.94 1.27 -3.42
C ALA A 45 -18.23 2.76 -3.57
N LEU A 46 -17.88 3.57 -2.55
CA LEU A 46 -18.02 5.03 -2.63
C LEU A 46 -17.16 5.62 -3.74
N PHE A 47 -15.89 5.21 -3.82
CA PHE A 47 -14.96 5.69 -4.84
C PHE A 47 -15.46 5.35 -6.25
N ASP A 48 -15.84 4.08 -6.46
CA ASP A 48 -16.30 3.59 -7.77
C ASP A 48 -17.57 4.33 -8.20
N ARG A 49 -18.54 4.48 -7.30
CA ARG A 49 -19.76 5.24 -7.57
C ARG A 49 -19.48 6.69 -7.96
N LEU A 50 -18.59 7.39 -7.21
CA LEU A 50 -18.27 8.79 -7.51
C LEU A 50 -17.56 8.94 -8.86
N ALA A 51 -16.73 7.96 -9.23
CA ALA A 51 -16.08 7.93 -10.53
C ALA A 51 -17.08 7.65 -11.65
N GLU A 52 -17.98 6.69 -11.48
CA GLU A 52 -19.06 6.36 -12.44
C GLU A 52 -20.05 7.52 -12.64
N GLU A 53 -20.38 8.24 -11.57
CA GLU A 53 -21.22 9.45 -11.62
C GLU A 53 -20.51 10.67 -12.23
N GLY A 54 -19.23 10.56 -12.62
CA GLY A 54 -18.42 11.67 -13.12
C GLY A 54 -18.14 12.76 -12.10
N ARG A 55 -18.29 12.47 -10.80
CA ARG A 55 -18.05 13.39 -9.69
C ARG A 55 -16.61 13.36 -9.19
N LEU A 56 -15.82 12.43 -9.68
CA LEU A 56 -14.41 12.25 -9.39
C LEU A 56 -13.70 11.78 -10.65
N THR A 57 -12.52 12.36 -10.95
CA THR A 57 -11.64 11.86 -12.00
C THR A 57 -10.53 11.02 -11.37
N HIS A 58 -10.36 9.77 -11.85
CA HIS A 58 -9.28 8.90 -11.41
C HIS A 58 -8.22 8.75 -12.50
N CYS A 59 -7.03 9.28 -12.24
CA CYS A 59 -5.84 9.07 -13.05
C CYS A 59 -5.07 7.88 -12.48
N ALA A 60 -5.47 6.67 -12.86
CA ALA A 60 -4.80 5.42 -12.48
C ALA A 60 -3.46 5.26 -13.21
N ALA A 61 -2.57 4.41 -12.69
CA ALA A 61 -1.23 4.14 -13.24
C ALA A 61 -0.48 5.44 -13.61
N SER A 62 -0.62 6.47 -12.79
CA SER A 62 -0.12 7.81 -13.07
C SER A 62 0.69 8.35 -11.91
N SER A 63 1.82 8.97 -12.20
CA SER A 63 2.74 9.55 -11.22
C SER A 63 2.89 11.06 -11.39
N VAL A 64 2.85 11.80 -10.28
CA VAL A 64 3.18 13.22 -10.29
C VAL A 64 4.70 13.36 -10.35
N ILE A 65 5.21 13.92 -11.44
CA ILE A 65 6.66 14.10 -11.68
C ILE A 65 7.16 15.50 -11.35
N ALA A 66 6.27 16.50 -11.32
CA ALA A 66 6.62 17.87 -10.90
C ALA A 66 5.38 18.62 -10.42
N VAL A 67 5.62 19.58 -9.53
CA VAL A 67 4.62 20.54 -9.02
C VAL A 67 5.18 21.94 -9.22
N GLN A 68 4.54 22.76 -10.06
CA GLN A 68 4.99 24.11 -10.38
C GLN A 68 3.80 25.04 -10.55
N GLU A 69 3.84 26.20 -9.91
CA GLU A 69 2.91 27.31 -10.16
C GLU A 69 1.41 26.90 -10.20
N GLY A 70 0.96 26.08 -9.24
CA GLY A 70 -0.43 25.63 -9.20
C GLY A 70 -0.79 24.56 -10.23
N ARG A 71 0.21 23.91 -10.82
CA ARG A 71 0.05 22.84 -11.81
C ARG A 71 0.80 21.58 -11.38
N LEU A 72 0.20 20.44 -11.68
CA LEU A 72 0.83 19.13 -11.55
C LEU A 72 1.21 18.62 -12.93
N HIS A 73 2.44 18.19 -13.10
CA HIS A 73 2.86 17.42 -14.26
C HIS A 73 2.72 15.94 -13.91
N VAL A 74 1.85 15.26 -14.62
CA VAL A 74 1.44 13.88 -14.35
C VAL A 74 1.84 13.01 -15.51
N LEU A 75 2.68 12.02 -15.25
CA LEU A 75 3.07 11.00 -16.23
C LEU A 75 2.11 9.82 -16.12
N GLY A 76 1.39 9.52 -17.16
CA GLY A 76 0.53 8.36 -17.32
C GLY A 76 0.91 7.56 -18.58
N GLU A 77 0.10 6.57 -18.93
CA GLU A 77 0.34 5.70 -20.10
C GLU A 77 0.39 6.48 -21.43
N SER A 78 -0.41 7.54 -21.54
CA SER A 78 -0.45 8.40 -22.75
C SER A 78 0.61 9.50 -22.78
N GLY A 79 1.51 9.53 -21.82
CA GLY A 79 2.54 10.56 -21.69
C GLY A 79 2.27 11.57 -20.58
N VAL A 80 2.90 12.75 -20.68
CA VAL A 80 2.79 13.78 -19.65
C VAL A 80 1.58 14.67 -19.93
N GLN A 81 0.73 14.83 -18.93
CA GLN A 81 -0.36 15.79 -18.90
C GLN A 81 -0.16 16.82 -17.79
N VAL A 82 -0.73 18.00 -17.96
CA VAL A 82 -0.68 19.09 -16.96
C VAL A 82 -2.07 19.31 -16.38
N ILE A 83 -2.18 19.21 -15.06
CA ILE A 83 -3.44 19.40 -14.31
C ILE A 83 -3.30 20.64 -13.42
N SER A 84 -4.15 21.63 -13.62
CA SER A 84 -4.26 22.79 -12.73
C SER A 84 -5.13 22.44 -11.53
N TYR A 85 -4.83 23.03 -10.37
CA TYR A 85 -5.60 22.80 -9.15
C TYR A 85 -5.76 24.09 -8.32
N ASP A 86 -6.88 24.20 -7.62
CA ASP A 86 -7.10 25.26 -6.62
C ASP A 86 -6.59 24.84 -5.25
N ARG A 87 -6.68 23.55 -4.95
CA ARG A 87 -6.22 22.93 -3.70
C ARG A 87 -5.56 21.59 -3.97
N LEU A 88 -4.41 21.37 -3.34
CA LEU A 88 -3.66 20.11 -3.42
C LEU A 88 -3.70 19.39 -2.06
N ILE A 89 -4.10 18.12 -2.09
CA ILE A 89 -4.03 17.21 -0.94
C ILE A 89 -2.95 16.16 -1.23
N LEU A 90 -1.93 16.13 -0.39
CA LEU A 90 -0.88 15.11 -0.47
C LEU A 90 -1.28 13.90 0.38
N ALA A 91 -1.54 12.78 -0.28
CA ALA A 91 -1.92 11.51 0.34
C ALA A 91 -1.01 10.37 -0.13
N THR A 92 0.29 10.66 -0.23
CA THR A 92 1.32 9.77 -0.80
C THR A 92 1.64 8.54 0.05
N GLY A 93 1.06 8.44 1.26
CA GLY A 93 1.32 7.33 2.18
C GLY A 93 2.73 7.38 2.78
N ALA A 94 3.29 6.20 3.03
CA ALA A 94 4.61 6.04 3.60
C ALA A 94 5.42 5.04 2.79
N SER A 95 6.72 5.28 2.68
CA SER A 95 7.69 4.37 2.07
C SER A 95 8.47 3.62 3.14
N ASP A 96 8.84 2.38 2.84
CA ASP A 96 9.70 1.60 3.72
C ASP A 96 11.08 2.25 3.84
N ARG A 97 11.56 2.37 5.06
CA ARG A 97 12.96 2.70 5.31
C ARG A 97 13.78 1.42 5.32
N VAL A 98 14.52 1.17 4.25
CA VAL A 98 15.38 -0.01 4.15
C VAL A 98 16.67 0.24 4.93
N ALA A 99 16.96 -0.65 5.92
CA ALA A 99 18.23 -0.65 6.62
C ALA A 99 19.26 -1.50 5.82
N PRO A 100 20.42 -0.95 5.46
CA PRO A 100 21.43 -1.65 4.65
C PRO A 100 22.25 -2.62 5.54
N VAL A 101 21.62 -3.73 5.92
CA VAL A 101 22.29 -4.82 6.64
C VAL A 101 23.08 -5.70 5.65
N PRO A 102 24.12 -6.42 6.09
CA PRO A 102 24.85 -7.34 5.20
C PRO A 102 23.91 -8.28 4.47
N GLY A 103 24.01 -8.32 3.15
CA GLY A 103 23.15 -9.16 2.29
C GLY A 103 21.81 -8.54 1.87
N TRP A 104 21.48 -7.31 2.25
CA TRP A 104 20.19 -6.67 1.91
C TRP A 104 19.92 -6.54 0.39
N GLN A 105 20.96 -6.59 -0.44
CA GLN A 105 20.85 -6.55 -1.90
C GLN A 105 20.76 -7.95 -2.54
N SER A 106 20.80 -9.02 -1.74
CA SER A 106 20.76 -10.39 -2.25
C SER A 106 19.38 -10.74 -2.78
N ALA A 107 19.34 -11.63 -3.78
CA ALA A 107 18.09 -12.19 -4.26
C ALA A 107 17.31 -12.85 -3.11
N GLY A 108 15.99 -12.63 -3.06
CA GLY A 108 15.13 -13.11 -1.97
C GLY A 108 14.98 -12.14 -0.80
N VAL A 109 15.65 -10.98 -0.82
CA VAL A 109 15.41 -9.90 0.16
C VAL A 109 14.45 -8.87 -0.43
N TYR A 110 13.42 -8.55 0.35
CA TYR A 110 12.35 -7.64 -0.05
C TYR A 110 12.05 -6.65 1.06
N SER A 111 11.65 -5.44 0.71
CA SER A 111 11.05 -4.54 1.70
C SER A 111 9.70 -5.10 2.17
N LEU A 112 9.26 -4.70 3.37
CA LEU A 112 8.00 -5.17 3.93
C LEU A 112 6.79 -4.76 3.07
N GLY A 113 6.84 -3.54 2.52
CA GLY A 113 5.82 -3.05 1.59
C GLY A 113 5.77 -3.87 0.29
N ALA A 114 6.94 -4.25 -0.27
CA ALA A 114 6.99 -5.12 -1.44
C ALA A 114 6.37 -6.50 -1.15
N ALA A 115 6.64 -7.08 0.01
CA ALA A 115 6.01 -8.34 0.44
C ALA A 115 4.48 -8.20 0.59
N GLN A 116 3.99 -7.07 1.11
CA GLN A 116 2.56 -6.77 1.19
C GLN A 116 1.91 -6.60 -0.19
N ILE A 117 2.60 -5.93 -1.11
CA ILE A 117 2.12 -5.77 -2.49
C ILE A 117 2.01 -7.14 -3.16
N ALA A 118 3.03 -7.97 -3.08
CA ALA A 118 3.02 -9.32 -3.63
C ALA A 118 1.84 -10.13 -3.06
N LEU A 119 1.63 -10.08 -1.75
CA LEU A 119 0.57 -10.83 -1.09
C LEU A 119 -0.84 -10.33 -1.43
N LYS A 120 -1.07 -9.01 -1.40
CA LYS A 120 -2.41 -8.41 -1.56
C LYS A 120 -2.77 -8.13 -3.01
N ALA A 121 -1.84 -7.59 -3.80
CA ALA A 121 -2.10 -7.19 -5.18
C ALA A 121 -1.84 -8.29 -6.20
N GLN A 122 -0.89 -9.20 -5.91
CA GLN A 122 -0.48 -10.23 -6.85
C GLN A 122 -0.88 -11.64 -6.40
N GLY A 123 -1.33 -11.79 -5.14
CA GLY A 123 -1.73 -13.07 -4.58
C GLY A 123 -0.57 -14.05 -4.33
N VAL A 124 0.66 -13.52 -4.28
CA VAL A 124 1.89 -14.32 -4.16
C VAL A 124 2.48 -14.14 -2.77
N ALA A 125 2.82 -15.24 -2.08
CA ALA A 125 3.68 -15.24 -0.90
C ALA A 125 5.14 -15.38 -1.36
N LEU A 126 5.99 -14.43 -0.97
CA LEU A 126 7.41 -14.43 -1.34
C LEU A 126 8.16 -15.47 -0.50
N GLY A 127 8.73 -16.47 -1.16
CA GLY A 127 9.53 -17.51 -0.52
C GLY A 127 8.72 -18.57 0.23
N ARG A 128 9.42 -19.69 0.55
CA ARG A 128 8.84 -20.79 1.34
C ARG A 128 9.10 -20.63 2.83
N ARG A 129 10.30 -20.16 3.19
CA ARG A 129 10.72 -19.92 4.57
C ARG A 129 11.19 -18.49 4.70
N ILE A 130 10.51 -17.72 5.55
CA ILE A 130 10.61 -16.26 5.61
C ILE A 130 11.14 -15.85 6.98
N VAL A 131 12.11 -14.93 6.98
CA VAL A 131 12.54 -14.19 8.16
C VAL A 131 12.16 -12.74 7.95
N LEU A 132 11.47 -12.16 8.92
CA LEU A 132 11.13 -10.74 8.95
C LEU A 132 12.08 -10.03 9.91
N MET A 133 12.64 -8.88 9.47
CA MET A 133 13.51 -8.06 10.30
C MET A 133 13.17 -6.60 10.13
N GLY A 134 13.01 -5.88 11.22
CA GLY A 134 12.70 -4.45 11.21
C GLY A 134 12.16 -3.95 12.52
N SER A 135 11.33 -2.93 12.50
CA SER A 135 10.70 -2.36 13.70
C SER A 135 9.28 -1.86 13.39
N GLY A 136 8.49 -1.75 14.43
CA GLY A 136 7.15 -1.17 14.38
C GLY A 136 6.01 -2.16 14.11
N PRO A 137 4.75 -1.69 14.22
CA PRO A 137 3.57 -2.56 14.23
C PRO A 137 3.32 -3.27 12.89
N LEU A 138 3.81 -2.70 11.79
CA LEU A 138 3.64 -3.31 10.47
C LEU A 138 4.42 -4.63 10.34
N LEU A 139 5.53 -4.77 11.06
CA LEU A 139 6.35 -5.99 11.06
C LEU A 139 5.54 -7.21 11.54
N THR A 140 4.89 -7.08 12.68
CA THR A 140 4.07 -8.16 13.25
C THR A 140 2.79 -8.40 12.45
N LEU A 141 2.16 -7.32 11.94
CA LEU A 141 0.97 -7.42 11.10
C LEU A 141 1.25 -8.21 9.82
N VAL A 142 2.33 -7.91 9.12
CA VAL A 142 2.70 -8.60 7.88
C VAL A 142 3.12 -10.04 8.18
N GLY A 143 3.83 -10.29 9.27
CA GLY A 143 4.13 -11.65 9.74
C GLY A 143 2.87 -12.50 9.92
N ALA A 144 1.88 -11.96 10.63
CA ALA A 144 0.60 -12.63 10.81
C ALA A 144 -0.16 -12.86 9.50
N GLN A 145 -0.10 -11.92 8.56
CA GLN A 145 -0.72 -12.06 7.24
C GLN A 145 -0.04 -13.15 6.40
N LEU A 146 1.28 -13.25 6.45
CA LEU A 146 2.05 -14.29 5.76
C LEU A 146 1.75 -15.67 6.32
N VAL A 147 1.72 -15.83 7.65
CA VAL A 147 1.32 -17.08 8.31
C VAL A 147 -0.09 -17.50 7.89
N LYS A 148 -1.06 -16.57 7.92
CA LYS A 148 -2.43 -16.85 7.44
C LYS A 148 -2.49 -17.19 5.96
N ALA A 149 -1.52 -16.73 5.17
CA ALA A 149 -1.38 -17.07 3.77
C ALA A 149 -0.72 -18.44 3.52
N GLY A 150 -0.30 -19.14 4.59
CA GLY A 150 0.34 -20.46 4.52
C GLY A 150 1.87 -20.39 4.35
N ALA A 151 2.51 -19.23 4.55
CA ALA A 151 3.95 -19.12 4.51
C ALA A 151 4.58 -19.62 5.82
N ASP A 152 5.75 -20.27 5.74
CA ASP A 152 6.58 -20.61 6.89
C ASP A 152 7.37 -19.36 7.34
N VAL A 153 6.87 -18.69 8.37
CA VAL A 153 7.57 -17.56 8.99
C VAL A 153 8.47 -18.10 10.11
N ALA A 154 9.74 -18.32 9.78
CA ALA A 154 10.71 -18.92 10.68
C ALA A 154 11.12 -18.00 11.85
N ALA A 155 11.13 -16.68 11.63
CA ALA A 155 11.45 -15.70 12.67
C ALA A 155 10.91 -14.31 12.34
N VAL A 156 10.62 -13.55 13.39
CA VAL A 156 10.35 -12.10 13.34
C VAL A 156 11.34 -11.44 14.30
N LEU A 157 12.26 -10.66 13.74
CA LEU A 157 13.34 -9.98 14.46
C LEU A 157 12.99 -8.50 14.58
N ASP A 158 12.50 -8.10 15.77
CA ASP A 158 12.24 -6.70 16.06
C ASP A 158 13.54 -6.01 16.52
N THR A 159 13.97 -5.01 15.76
CA THR A 159 15.19 -4.23 16.04
C THR A 159 14.93 -3.04 16.97
N SER A 160 13.69 -2.80 17.39
CA SER A 160 13.37 -1.74 18.33
C SER A 160 13.90 -2.07 19.73
N SER A 161 14.39 -1.05 20.43
CA SER A 161 14.83 -1.21 21.81
C SER A 161 13.63 -1.47 22.73
N TRP A 162 13.84 -2.19 23.83
CA TRP A 162 12.84 -2.41 24.88
C TRP A 162 12.11 -1.14 25.33
N ARG A 163 12.86 -0.02 25.46
CA ARG A 163 12.28 1.28 25.81
C ARG A 163 11.32 1.83 24.74
N GLN A 164 11.60 1.60 23.47
CA GLN A 164 10.73 2.00 22.38
C GLN A 164 9.46 1.15 22.34
N GLN A 165 9.57 -0.15 22.57
CA GLN A 165 8.43 -1.06 22.64
C GLN A 165 7.49 -0.67 23.78
N MET A 166 8.01 -0.37 24.96
CA MET A 166 7.22 0.07 26.12
C MET A 166 6.49 1.40 25.85
N ARG A 167 7.12 2.34 25.16
CA ARG A 167 6.46 3.60 24.80
C ARG A 167 5.31 3.41 23.78
N GLY A 168 5.42 2.44 22.87
CA GLY A 168 4.37 2.11 21.91
C GLY A 168 3.15 1.42 22.51
N LEU A 169 3.22 0.92 23.76
CA LEU A 169 2.08 0.32 24.47
C LEU A 169 1.22 1.37 25.20
N TRP A 170 1.68 2.61 25.32
CA TRP A 170 1.03 3.68 26.10
C TRP A 170 0.55 4.86 25.23
N GLY A 171 0.59 4.75 23.92
CA GLY A 171 0.09 5.69 22.92
C GLY A 171 -0.92 5.03 21.99
#